data_d6a11884e8d1d5441caee1252593ef96
#
_entry.id   d6a11884e8d1d5441caee1252593ef96
#
_cell.length_a   1.000
_cell.length_b   1.000
_cell.length_c   1.000
_cell.angle_alpha   90.00
_cell.angle_beta   90.00
_cell.angle_gamma   90.00
#
_symmetry.space_group_name_H-M   'P 1'
#
loop_
_entity.id
_entity.type
_entity.pdbx_description
1 polymer ?
#
loop_
_entity_poly.entity_id
_entity_poly.type
_entity_poly.pdbx_seq_one_letter_code
_entity_poly.pdbx_strand_id
1 'polypeptide(L)'
;MDIQTLIYFVDIAEQHSFSAAAESQNISQSSLSKAIMRLENELNVHLFDRKKHPIELTPAGECFYEDVKKMLPNYYHAIRRLKAFTSKCKVTVCVVPNDTRQNLPYAMQTFRDENPNIYVEFLTQRDFSIAERCLLNGEIDYLIAHDPLHEQEQIEKTFLQNDPLCIVLPKDHPLADREEVSIYDLDGMELLETYYGTMVAKNIEQLYHIHFKSIGCRPDIRRDMVLFSLQYESRAMLCYESDIAAFHIDGLKKFELKGVKPQPFVLMEVKVDKKPEFQRRMKSYLLTKVYK
;
A
#
# COMPACT_ATOMS: atom_id res chain seq x y z
N MET A 1 -17.64 -4.97 26.33
CA MET A 1 -16.95 -4.98 25.00
C MET A 1 -16.88 -3.58 24.45
N ASP A 2 -15.71 -3.10 24.03
CA ASP A 2 -15.49 -1.81 23.39
C ASP A 2 -14.81 -1.99 22.03
N ILE A 3 -14.85 -0.95 21.20
CA ILE A 3 -14.29 -0.97 19.82
C ILE A 3 -12.78 -1.20 19.85
N GLN A 4 -12.07 -0.65 20.83
CA GLN A 4 -10.63 -0.82 20.91
C GLN A 4 -10.24 -2.29 21.15
N THR A 5 -11.02 -3.00 21.93
CA THR A 5 -10.83 -4.43 22.15
C THR A 5 -11.05 -5.25 20.87
N LEU A 6 -12.00 -4.83 20.02
CA LEU A 6 -12.22 -5.48 18.72
C LEU A 6 -11.06 -5.22 17.75
N ILE A 7 -10.48 -4.01 17.76
CA ILE A 7 -9.26 -3.71 17.01
C ILE A 7 -8.11 -4.61 17.46
N TYR A 8 -7.89 -4.76 18.77
CA TYR A 8 -6.88 -5.65 19.31
C TYR A 8 -7.08 -7.10 18.87
N PHE A 9 -8.32 -7.56 18.87
CA PHE A 9 -8.67 -8.90 18.42
C PHE A 9 -8.28 -9.12 16.95
N VAL A 10 -8.65 -8.20 16.07
CA VAL A 10 -8.29 -8.27 14.64
C VAL A 10 -6.78 -8.23 14.44
N ASP A 11 -6.06 -7.32 15.10
CA ASP A 11 -4.61 -7.22 14.99
C ASP A 11 -3.88 -8.52 15.40
N ILE A 12 -4.33 -9.16 16.48
CA ILE A 12 -3.75 -10.45 16.90
C ILE A 12 -4.04 -11.53 15.86
N ALA A 13 -5.23 -11.56 15.32
CA ALA A 13 -5.63 -12.54 14.31
C ALA A 13 -4.79 -12.39 13.03
N GLU A 14 -4.54 -11.16 12.58
CA GLU A 14 -3.75 -10.88 11.37
C GLU A 14 -2.25 -11.09 11.56
N GLN A 15 -1.73 -10.76 12.74
CA GLN A 15 -0.29 -10.89 13.03
C GLN A 15 0.10 -12.25 13.63
N HIS A 16 -0.87 -13.08 13.97
CA HIS A 16 -0.67 -14.37 14.62
C HIS A 16 0.21 -14.30 15.89
N SER A 17 0.25 -13.12 16.54
CA SER A 17 1.17 -12.80 17.64
C SER A 17 0.61 -11.72 18.56
N PHE A 18 0.49 -12.06 19.86
CA PHE A 18 0.12 -11.09 20.89
C PHE A 18 1.19 -9.99 21.07
N SER A 19 2.47 -10.36 20.93
CA SER A 19 3.57 -9.39 21.12
C SER A 19 3.62 -8.40 19.96
N ALA A 20 3.54 -8.88 18.71
CA ALA A 20 3.54 -8.00 17.53
C ALA A 20 2.31 -7.07 17.52
N ALA A 21 1.12 -7.60 17.84
CA ALA A 21 -0.10 -6.80 17.93
C ALA A 21 -0.01 -5.75 19.05
N ALA A 22 0.61 -6.06 20.19
CA ALA A 22 0.80 -5.10 21.27
C ALA A 22 1.76 -3.97 20.87
N GLU A 23 2.84 -4.31 20.16
CA GLU A 23 3.79 -3.34 19.63
C GLU A 23 3.12 -2.41 18.62
N SER A 24 2.34 -2.95 17.66
CA SER A 24 1.61 -2.15 16.66
C SER A 24 0.60 -1.18 17.29
N GLN A 25 0.02 -1.55 18.44
CA GLN A 25 -0.95 -0.73 19.19
C GLN A 25 -0.29 0.16 20.28
N ASN A 26 1.04 0.14 20.40
CA ASN A 26 1.79 0.90 21.42
C ASN A 26 1.34 0.62 22.86
N ILE A 27 1.03 -0.62 23.19
CA ILE A 27 0.63 -1.06 24.54
C ILE A 27 1.45 -2.27 25.00
N SER A 28 1.40 -2.58 26.30
CA SER A 28 2.04 -3.79 26.79
C SER A 28 1.27 -5.05 26.37
N GLN A 29 1.99 -6.13 26.04
CA GLN A 29 1.39 -7.43 25.75
C GLN A 29 0.45 -7.92 26.86
N SER A 30 0.79 -7.64 28.13
CA SER A 30 -0.04 -8.00 29.27
C SER A 30 -1.38 -7.26 29.29
N SER A 31 -1.40 -5.98 28.87
CA SER A 31 -2.64 -5.21 28.74
C SER A 31 -3.52 -5.72 27.59
N LEU A 32 -2.90 -5.99 26.44
CA LEU A 32 -3.58 -6.59 25.29
C LEU A 32 -4.21 -7.95 25.66
N SER A 33 -3.42 -8.84 26.28
CA SER A 33 -3.89 -10.17 26.69
C SER A 33 -5.05 -10.09 27.69
N LYS A 34 -5.02 -9.15 28.66
CA LYS A 34 -6.12 -8.92 29.58
C LYS A 34 -7.38 -8.43 28.89
N ALA A 35 -7.25 -7.55 27.89
CA ALA A 35 -8.39 -7.08 27.10
C ALA A 35 -9.07 -8.22 26.35
N ILE A 36 -8.30 -9.08 25.70
CA ILE A 36 -8.82 -10.25 25.01
C ILE A 36 -9.45 -11.25 25.96
N MET A 37 -8.84 -11.52 27.11
CA MET A 37 -9.45 -12.40 28.12
C MET A 37 -10.80 -11.88 28.62
N ARG A 38 -10.95 -10.55 28.78
CA ARG A 38 -12.24 -9.96 29.13
C ARG A 38 -13.26 -10.16 28.02
N LEU A 39 -12.87 -9.96 26.76
CA LEU A 39 -13.72 -10.20 25.58
C LEU A 39 -14.20 -11.65 25.54
N GLU A 40 -13.27 -12.62 25.65
CA GLU A 40 -13.59 -14.05 25.66
C GLU A 40 -14.55 -14.42 26.80
N ASN A 41 -14.35 -13.82 27.98
CA ASN A 41 -15.23 -14.02 29.14
C ASN A 41 -16.64 -13.41 28.93
N GLU A 42 -16.73 -12.19 28.37
CA GLU A 42 -18.01 -11.55 28.05
C GLU A 42 -18.80 -12.35 27.01
N LEU A 43 -18.13 -12.93 26.01
CA LEU A 43 -18.74 -13.75 24.98
C LEU A 43 -18.93 -15.21 25.42
N ASN A 44 -18.33 -15.62 26.53
CA ASN A 44 -18.30 -16.97 27.06
C ASN A 44 -17.77 -18.02 26.03
N VAL A 45 -16.80 -17.61 25.21
CA VAL A 45 -16.10 -18.47 24.24
C VAL A 45 -14.63 -18.09 24.16
N HIS A 46 -13.79 -19.06 23.81
CA HIS A 46 -12.40 -18.77 23.45
C HIS A 46 -12.32 -18.41 21.97
N LEU A 47 -11.67 -17.30 21.66
CA LEU A 47 -11.47 -16.82 20.29
C LEU A 47 -10.13 -17.25 19.72
N PHE A 48 -9.12 -17.48 20.58
CA PHE A 48 -7.78 -17.90 20.19
C PHE A 48 -7.41 -19.27 20.76
N ASP A 49 -6.78 -20.09 19.93
CA ASP A 49 -6.09 -21.31 20.39
C ASP A 49 -4.66 -20.93 20.82
N ARG A 50 -4.48 -20.75 22.12
CA ARG A 50 -3.21 -20.36 22.74
C ARG A 50 -2.19 -21.50 22.83
N LYS A 51 -2.56 -22.73 22.46
CA LYS A 51 -1.65 -23.88 22.44
C LYS A 51 -0.86 -23.96 21.13
N LYS A 52 -1.34 -23.30 20.08
CA LYS A 52 -0.67 -23.25 18.79
C LYS A 52 0.35 -22.11 18.72
N HIS A 53 1.42 -22.35 18.01
CA HIS A 53 2.45 -21.37 17.69
C HIS A 53 2.80 -21.51 16.21
N PRO A 54 2.49 -20.51 15.36
CA PRO A 54 1.86 -19.22 15.68
C PRO A 54 0.43 -19.34 16.23
N ILE A 55 -0.04 -18.30 16.92
CA ILE A 55 -1.39 -18.22 17.47
C ILE A 55 -2.41 -18.29 16.35
N GLU A 56 -3.44 -19.11 16.53
CA GLU A 56 -4.54 -19.28 15.57
C GLU A 56 -5.89 -18.95 16.20
N LEU A 57 -6.85 -18.63 15.35
CA LEU A 57 -8.25 -18.48 15.77
C LEU A 57 -8.87 -19.87 16.05
N THR A 58 -9.79 -19.91 17.00
CA THR A 58 -10.72 -21.03 17.12
C THR A 58 -11.83 -20.93 16.06
N PRO A 59 -12.65 -21.95 15.80
CA PRO A 59 -13.81 -21.82 14.92
C PRO A 59 -14.77 -20.68 15.31
N ALA A 60 -14.93 -20.43 16.63
CA ALA A 60 -15.69 -19.29 17.12
C ALA A 60 -14.96 -17.96 16.84
N GLY A 61 -13.63 -17.96 16.95
CA GLY A 61 -12.79 -16.83 16.61
C GLY A 61 -12.85 -16.48 15.13
N GLU A 62 -12.83 -17.47 14.23
CA GLU A 62 -12.95 -17.27 12.79
C GLU A 62 -14.31 -16.63 12.42
N CYS A 63 -15.41 -17.18 12.94
CA CYS A 63 -16.73 -16.61 12.73
C CYS A 63 -16.80 -15.16 13.22
N PHE A 64 -16.30 -14.89 14.42
CA PHE A 64 -16.29 -13.56 15.01
C PHE A 64 -15.37 -12.59 14.26
N TYR A 65 -14.24 -13.08 13.74
CA TYR A 65 -13.30 -12.28 12.93
C TYR A 65 -13.94 -11.74 11.65
N GLU A 66 -14.65 -12.60 10.92
CA GLU A 66 -15.36 -12.19 9.70
C GLU A 66 -16.40 -11.10 9.95
N ASP A 67 -17.14 -11.20 11.05
CA ASP A 67 -18.15 -10.20 11.39
C ASP A 67 -17.55 -8.89 11.89
N VAL A 68 -16.52 -8.97 12.75
CA VAL A 68 -15.81 -7.77 13.25
C VAL A 68 -15.12 -7.04 12.10
N LYS A 69 -14.50 -7.76 11.17
CA LYS A 69 -13.85 -7.20 9.99
C LYS A 69 -14.83 -6.42 9.09
N LYS A 70 -16.07 -6.84 9.00
CA LYS A 70 -17.14 -6.12 8.29
C LYS A 70 -17.67 -4.93 9.08
N MET A 71 -17.70 -5.03 10.41
CA MET A 71 -18.26 -4.01 11.28
C MET A 71 -17.33 -2.79 11.45
N LEU A 72 -16.02 -2.99 11.63
CA LEU A 72 -15.07 -1.91 11.93
C LEU A 72 -15.06 -0.80 10.86
N PRO A 73 -15.03 -1.09 9.54
CA PRO A 73 -15.11 -0.05 8.51
C PRO A 73 -16.40 0.79 8.59
N ASN A 74 -17.53 0.16 8.88
CA ASN A 74 -18.81 0.86 9.05
C ASN A 74 -18.80 1.80 10.27
N TYR A 75 -18.21 1.37 11.37
CA TYR A 75 -18.03 2.20 12.57
C TYR A 75 -17.15 3.43 12.25
N TYR A 76 -15.99 3.25 11.65
CA TYR A 76 -15.11 4.37 11.28
C TYR A 76 -15.77 5.30 10.27
N HIS A 77 -16.52 4.75 9.32
CA HIS A 77 -17.30 5.54 8.38
C HIS A 77 -18.35 6.42 9.08
N ALA A 78 -19.08 5.87 10.06
CA ALA A 78 -20.05 6.61 10.83
C ALA A 78 -19.40 7.79 11.60
N ILE A 79 -18.26 7.53 12.26
CA ILE A 79 -17.50 8.59 12.96
C ILE A 79 -17.04 9.68 11.99
N ARG A 80 -16.57 9.33 10.78
CA ARG A 80 -16.18 10.32 9.78
C ARG A 80 -17.34 11.17 9.28
N ARG A 81 -18.48 10.57 9.06
CA ARG A 81 -19.70 11.32 8.68
C ARG A 81 -20.03 12.39 9.70
N LEU A 82 -19.87 12.09 10.99
CA LEU A 82 -20.09 13.06 12.06
C LEU A 82 -19.05 14.19 12.04
N LYS A 83 -17.78 13.87 11.75
CA LYS A 83 -16.73 14.90 11.60
C LYS A 83 -16.99 15.87 10.46
N ALA A 84 -17.73 15.48 9.43
CA ALA A 84 -18.14 16.37 8.34
C ALA A 84 -19.08 17.51 8.76
N PHE A 85 -19.72 17.41 9.93
CA PHE A 85 -20.52 18.48 10.51
C PHE A 85 -19.69 19.48 11.34
N THR A 86 -18.42 19.18 11.61
CA THR A 86 -17.47 20.10 12.24
C THR A 86 -16.72 20.88 11.16
N SER A 87 -16.39 22.13 11.39
CA SER A 87 -16.08 23.24 10.49
C SER A 87 -15.01 23.08 9.37
N LYS A 88 -14.38 21.92 9.18
CA LYS A 88 -13.49 21.65 8.03
C LYS A 88 -13.62 20.19 7.60
N CYS A 89 -14.11 20.00 6.38
CA CYS A 89 -14.11 18.68 5.76
C CYS A 89 -12.67 18.26 5.46
N LYS A 90 -12.19 17.18 6.07
CA LYS A 90 -10.85 16.63 5.80
C LYS A 90 -10.98 15.43 4.88
N VAL A 91 -10.15 15.36 3.85
CA VAL A 91 -9.94 14.18 3.00
C VAL A 91 -8.49 13.77 3.10
N THR A 92 -8.24 12.52 3.44
CA THR A 92 -6.89 11.96 3.54
C THR A 92 -6.66 10.97 2.41
N VAL A 93 -5.65 11.25 1.57
CA VAL A 93 -5.25 10.41 0.45
C VAL A 93 -3.88 9.82 0.75
N CYS A 94 -3.76 8.51 0.73
CA CYS A 94 -2.49 7.81 0.87
C CYS A 94 -2.02 7.29 -0.49
N VAL A 95 -0.73 7.40 -0.78
CA VAL A 95 -0.12 6.93 -2.02
C VAL A 95 0.98 5.92 -1.71
N VAL A 96 0.93 4.75 -2.38
CA VAL A 96 1.90 3.64 -2.25
C VAL A 96 2.22 3.09 -3.64
N PRO A 97 3.45 2.97 -4.01
CA PRO A 97 4.64 3.69 -3.57
C PRO A 97 4.57 5.17 -3.94
N ASN A 98 5.58 5.93 -3.58
CA ASN A 98 5.62 7.36 -3.90
C ASN A 98 5.45 7.58 -5.41
N ASP A 99 4.27 8.02 -5.80
CA ASP A 99 4.05 8.51 -7.16
C ASP A 99 4.85 9.81 -7.35
N THR A 100 5.94 9.74 -8.08
CA THR A 100 6.83 10.89 -8.34
C THR A 100 6.34 11.76 -9.48
N ARG A 101 5.19 11.46 -10.10
CA ARG A 101 4.63 12.29 -11.17
C ARG A 101 4.37 13.70 -10.67
N GLN A 102 4.86 14.64 -11.43
CA GLN A 102 4.87 16.07 -11.06
C GLN A 102 3.47 16.70 -10.94
N ASN A 103 2.45 16.05 -11.50
CA ASN A 103 1.11 16.63 -11.59
C ASN A 103 0.32 16.61 -10.28
N LEU A 104 0.61 15.67 -9.38
CA LEU A 104 -0.18 15.51 -8.16
C LEU A 104 -0.10 16.72 -7.21
N PRO A 105 1.09 17.26 -6.87
CA PRO A 105 1.17 18.46 -6.01
C PRO A 105 0.49 19.68 -6.62
N TYR A 106 0.68 19.92 -7.92
CA TYR A 106 0.07 21.04 -8.63
C TYR A 106 -1.47 20.90 -8.69
N ALA A 107 -1.94 19.71 -9.06
CA ALA A 107 -3.37 19.43 -9.09
C ALA A 107 -4.01 19.62 -7.71
N MET A 108 -3.32 19.24 -6.64
CA MET A 108 -3.81 19.43 -5.28
C MET A 108 -3.88 20.90 -4.85
N GLN A 109 -2.95 21.71 -5.29
CA GLN A 109 -3.04 23.15 -5.07
C GLN A 109 -4.29 23.72 -5.76
N THR A 110 -4.50 23.37 -7.03
CA THR A 110 -5.70 23.80 -7.78
C THR A 110 -7.00 23.32 -7.11
N PHE A 111 -7.04 22.05 -6.66
CA PHE A 111 -8.22 21.55 -5.94
C PHE A 111 -8.52 22.34 -4.66
N ARG A 112 -7.49 22.72 -3.90
CA ARG A 112 -7.65 23.52 -2.67
C ARG A 112 -8.18 24.91 -2.97
N ASP A 113 -7.69 25.53 -4.05
CA ASP A 113 -8.14 26.87 -4.46
C ASP A 113 -9.62 26.86 -4.89
N GLU A 114 -10.05 25.80 -5.58
CA GLU A 114 -11.46 25.59 -5.97
C GLU A 114 -12.37 25.15 -4.81
N ASN A 115 -11.79 24.57 -3.73
CA ASN A 115 -12.53 24.01 -2.61
C ASN A 115 -11.95 24.43 -1.25
N PRO A 116 -12.05 25.74 -0.88
CA PRO A 116 -11.36 26.27 0.30
C PRO A 116 -11.84 25.66 1.64
N ASN A 117 -13.02 25.06 1.66
CA ASN A 117 -13.59 24.42 2.84
C ASN A 117 -13.16 22.93 2.98
N ILE A 118 -12.43 22.39 2.00
CA ILE A 118 -11.95 21.01 2.02
C ILE A 118 -10.44 21.02 2.32
N TYR A 119 -10.07 20.46 3.48
CA TYR A 119 -8.68 20.23 3.80
C TYR A 119 -8.24 18.88 3.26
N VAL A 120 -7.23 18.87 2.40
CA VAL A 120 -6.67 17.64 1.83
C VAL A 120 -5.33 17.36 2.49
N GLU A 121 -5.21 16.17 3.05
CA GLU A 121 -3.95 15.64 3.58
C GLU A 121 -3.45 14.53 2.67
N PHE A 122 -2.18 14.62 2.29
CA PHE A 122 -1.49 13.55 1.56
C PHE A 122 -0.55 12.83 2.48
N LEU A 123 -0.66 11.50 2.49
CA LEU A 123 0.22 10.60 3.21
C LEU A 123 0.92 9.70 2.22
N THR A 124 2.13 9.32 2.55
CA THR A 124 2.85 8.26 1.84
C THR A 124 3.09 7.12 2.80
N GLN A 125 2.78 5.91 2.38
CA GLN A 125 3.06 4.70 3.14
C GLN A 125 3.91 3.77 2.29
N ARG A 126 4.91 3.14 2.91
CA ARG A 126 5.78 2.21 2.21
C ARG A 126 5.20 0.80 2.15
N ASP A 127 4.49 0.41 3.16
CA ASP A 127 3.89 -0.92 3.29
C ASP A 127 2.42 -0.86 2.86
N PHE A 128 2.09 -1.65 1.82
CA PHE A 128 0.73 -1.72 1.30
C PHE A 128 -0.25 -2.27 2.35
N SER A 129 0.15 -3.28 3.12
CA SER A 129 -0.73 -3.91 4.12
C SER A 129 -1.10 -2.93 5.24
N ILE A 130 -0.15 -2.08 5.64
CA ILE A 130 -0.42 -1.00 6.60
C ILE A 130 -1.37 0.03 5.99
N ALA A 131 -1.13 0.45 4.74
CA ALA A 131 -1.99 1.41 4.06
C ALA A 131 -3.42 0.88 3.86
N GLU A 132 -3.56 -0.39 3.47
CA GLU A 132 -4.85 -1.06 3.32
C GLU A 132 -5.60 -1.14 4.65
N ARG A 133 -4.92 -1.47 5.74
CA ARG A 133 -5.51 -1.46 7.09
C ARG A 133 -5.95 -0.05 7.50
N CYS A 134 -5.14 0.98 7.24
CA CYS A 134 -5.53 2.37 7.48
C CYS A 134 -6.78 2.77 6.67
N LEU A 135 -6.91 2.26 5.44
CA LEU A 135 -8.09 2.46 4.61
C LEU A 135 -9.33 1.79 5.23
N LEU A 136 -9.22 0.52 5.60
CA LEU A 136 -10.30 -0.24 6.23
C LEU A 136 -10.72 0.36 7.58
N ASN A 137 -9.75 0.77 8.40
CA ASN A 137 -9.98 1.44 9.68
C ASN A 137 -10.46 2.88 9.53
N GLY A 138 -10.47 3.37 8.30
CA GLY A 138 -10.96 4.71 8.06
C GLY A 138 -10.01 5.83 8.49
N GLU A 139 -8.76 5.59 8.69
CA GLU A 139 -7.74 6.60 8.95
C GLU A 139 -7.39 7.39 7.68
N ILE A 140 -7.54 6.75 6.52
CA ILE A 140 -7.44 7.38 5.20
C ILE A 140 -8.74 7.18 4.42
N ASP A 141 -9.04 8.10 3.50
CA ASP A 141 -10.25 8.06 2.66
C ASP A 141 -10.01 7.35 1.33
N TYR A 142 -8.82 7.54 0.78
CA TYR A 142 -8.40 6.99 -0.49
C TYR A 142 -6.98 6.44 -0.37
N LEU A 143 -6.78 5.27 -0.97
CA LEU A 143 -5.48 4.67 -1.17
C LEU A 143 -5.22 4.57 -2.66
N ILE A 144 -4.10 5.13 -3.11
CA ILE A 144 -3.64 5.05 -4.49
C ILE A 144 -2.41 4.15 -4.51
N ALA A 145 -2.48 3.05 -5.24
CA ALA A 145 -1.41 2.07 -5.33
C ALA A 145 -1.52 1.22 -6.60
N HIS A 146 -0.50 0.41 -6.87
CA HIS A 146 -0.65 -0.69 -7.82
C HIS A 146 -1.72 -1.66 -7.34
N ASP A 147 -2.51 -2.20 -8.26
CA ASP A 147 -3.58 -3.14 -7.92
C ASP A 147 -2.99 -4.36 -7.20
N PRO A 148 -3.32 -4.58 -5.94
CA PRO A 148 -2.95 -5.81 -5.27
C PRO A 148 -3.68 -6.97 -5.94
N LEU A 149 -3.01 -8.10 -6.13
CA LEU A 149 -3.58 -9.27 -6.78
C LEU A 149 -4.68 -9.96 -5.94
N HIS A 150 -4.84 -9.54 -4.69
CA HIS A 150 -5.91 -10.04 -3.82
C HIS A 150 -7.14 -9.14 -3.84
N GLU A 151 -8.30 -9.74 -3.69
CA GLU A 151 -9.55 -9.01 -3.59
C GLU A 151 -9.99 -8.88 -2.13
N GLN A 152 -10.41 -7.67 -1.78
CA GLN A 152 -11.05 -7.37 -0.51
C GLN A 152 -12.50 -6.97 -0.79
N GLU A 153 -13.46 -7.76 -0.30
CA GLU A 153 -14.90 -7.50 -0.53
C GLU A 153 -15.32 -6.08 -0.12
N GLN A 154 -14.68 -5.49 0.88
CA GLN A 154 -15.01 -4.19 1.44
C GLN A 154 -14.39 -3.03 0.66
N ILE A 155 -13.46 -3.29 -0.26
CA ILE A 155 -12.76 -2.27 -1.02
C ILE A 155 -13.31 -2.20 -2.45
N GLU A 156 -13.63 -0.99 -2.88
CA GLU A 156 -13.89 -0.66 -4.28
C GLU A 156 -12.61 -0.16 -4.92
N LYS A 157 -12.23 -0.74 -6.05
CA LYS A 157 -11.09 -0.34 -6.85
C LYS A 157 -11.57 0.42 -8.09
N THR A 158 -11.02 1.59 -8.34
CA THR A 158 -11.25 2.36 -9.56
C THR A 158 -9.94 2.45 -10.32
N PHE A 159 -9.92 1.99 -11.57
CA PHE A 159 -8.77 2.07 -12.45
C PHE A 159 -8.37 3.53 -12.67
N LEU A 160 -7.08 3.85 -12.55
CA LEU A 160 -6.52 5.16 -12.84
C LEU A 160 -5.76 5.14 -14.15
N GLN A 161 -4.75 4.28 -14.26
CA GLN A 161 -3.91 4.13 -15.45
C GLN A 161 -3.11 2.82 -15.37
N ASN A 162 -2.48 2.46 -16.47
CA ASN A 162 -1.43 1.44 -16.48
C ASN A 162 -0.10 2.04 -16.10
N ASP A 163 0.70 1.29 -15.36
CA ASP A 163 2.06 1.67 -14.95
C ASP A 163 3.05 0.63 -15.48
N PRO A 164 3.83 0.97 -16.52
CA PRO A 164 4.76 0.04 -17.11
C PRO A 164 5.88 -0.34 -16.15
N LEU A 165 6.26 -1.62 -16.17
CA LEU A 165 7.47 -2.07 -15.48
C LEU A 165 8.68 -1.72 -16.32
N CYS A 166 9.68 -1.09 -15.67
CA CYS A 166 10.90 -0.61 -16.29
C CYS A 166 12.13 -1.23 -15.65
N ILE A 167 13.20 -1.32 -16.43
CA ILE A 167 14.54 -1.57 -15.95
C ILE A 167 15.40 -0.33 -16.14
N VAL A 168 16.15 0.05 -15.12
CA VAL A 168 17.13 1.14 -15.17
C VAL A 168 18.52 0.54 -15.09
N LEU A 169 19.37 0.90 -16.04
CA LEU A 169 20.70 0.34 -16.25
C LEU A 169 21.76 1.44 -16.33
N PRO A 170 22.99 1.23 -15.84
CA PRO A 170 24.14 2.06 -16.21
C PRO A 170 24.35 2.07 -17.73
N LYS A 171 24.89 3.16 -18.28
CA LYS A 171 25.14 3.25 -19.73
C LYS A 171 26.15 2.24 -20.27
N ASP A 172 27.04 1.77 -19.42
CA ASP A 172 28.06 0.75 -19.72
C ASP A 172 27.56 -0.69 -19.54
N HIS A 173 26.30 -0.88 -19.13
CA HIS A 173 25.71 -2.20 -18.98
C HIS A 173 25.50 -2.88 -20.36
N PRO A 174 25.76 -4.19 -20.52
CA PRO A 174 25.66 -4.88 -21.83
C PRO A 174 24.29 -4.76 -22.51
N LEU A 175 23.21 -4.62 -21.74
CA LEU A 175 21.86 -4.42 -22.29
C LEU A 175 21.59 -2.96 -22.68
N ALA A 176 22.44 -2.02 -22.30
CA ALA A 176 22.19 -0.60 -22.54
C ALA A 176 22.26 -0.21 -24.03
N ASP A 177 22.95 -0.99 -24.86
CA ASP A 177 23.06 -0.74 -26.31
C ASP A 177 21.94 -1.37 -27.12
N ARG A 178 21.02 -2.09 -26.49
CA ARG A 178 19.84 -2.65 -27.17
C ARG A 178 18.80 -1.59 -27.46
N GLU A 179 17.95 -1.84 -28.45
CA GLU A 179 16.76 -1.01 -28.73
C GLU A 179 15.60 -1.36 -27.80
N GLU A 180 15.47 -2.64 -27.41
CA GLU A 180 14.46 -3.15 -26.51
C GLU A 180 15.04 -4.16 -25.53
N VAL A 181 14.46 -4.24 -24.33
CA VAL A 181 14.80 -5.21 -23.29
C VAL A 181 13.54 -5.99 -22.92
N SER A 182 13.64 -7.32 -23.00
CA SER A 182 12.59 -8.23 -22.58
C SER A 182 12.74 -8.63 -21.12
N ILE A 183 11.65 -9.05 -20.50
CA ILE A 183 11.70 -9.61 -19.14
C ILE A 183 12.63 -10.81 -19.04
N TYR A 184 12.72 -11.63 -20.09
CA TYR A 184 13.59 -12.81 -20.14
C TYR A 184 15.09 -12.49 -20.28
N ASP A 185 15.44 -11.28 -20.71
CA ASP A 185 16.83 -10.81 -20.73
C ASP A 185 17.38 -10.54 -19.32
N LEU A 186 16.49 -10.52 -18.32
CA LEU A 186 16.84 -10.26 -16.92
C LEU A 186 17.21 -11.52 -16.15
N ASP A 187 17.05 -12.71 -16.75
CA ASP A 187 17.39 -13.97 -16.09
C ASP A 187 18.88 -14.02 -15.72
N GLY A 188 19.19 -14.36 -14.48
CA GLY A 188 20.54 -14.39 -13.95
C GLY A 188 21.18 -13.03 -13.63
N MET A 189 20.42 -11.91 -13.75
CA MET A 189 20.94 -10.58 -13.45
C MET A 189 21.09 -10.32 -11.95
N GLU A 190 22.00 -9.39 -11.63
CA GLU A 190 22.10 -8.79 -10.30
C GLU A 190 21.30 -7.49 -10.25
N LEU A 191 20.35 -7.42 -9.32
CA LEU A 191 19.53 -6.22 -9.12
C LEU A 191 19.96 -5.48 -7.86
N LEU A 192 19.91 -4.16 -7.93
CA LEU A 192 19.96 -3.28 -6.78
C LEU A 192 18.59 -2.60 -6.63
N GLU A 193 17.94 -2.82 -5.50
CA GLU A 193 16.57 -2.39 -5.34
C GLU A 193 16.33 -1.66 -4.02
N THR A 194 15.30 -0.82 -4.02
CA THR A 194 14.66 -0.36 -2.81
C THR A 194 13.78 -1.47 -2.23
N TYR A 195 13.31 -1.30 -1.00
CA TYR A 195 12.40 -2.26 -0.33
C TYR A 195 11.22 -2.72 -1.22
N TYR A 196 10.65 -1.81 -2.03
CA TYR A 196 9.57 -2.16 -2.97
C TYR A 196 10.03 -2.98 -4.16
N GLY A 197 11.18 -2.63 -4.71
CA GLY A 197 11.75 -3.35 -5.81
C GLY A 197 11.93 -4.83 -5.49
N THR A 198 12.32 -5.16 -4.24
CA THR A 198 12.46 -6.55 -3.80
C THR A 198 11.14 -7.34 -3.90
N MET A 199 10.01 -6.71 -3.58
CA MET A 199 8.70 -7.36 -3.75
C MET A 199 8.35 -7.52 -5.23
N VAL A 200 8.61 -6.50 -6.05
CA VAL A 200 8.39 -6.55 -7.50
C VAL A 200 9.24 -7.66 -8.12
N ALA A 201 10.54 -7.73 -7.81
CA ALA A 201 11.43 -8.76 -8.32
C ALA A 201 10.95 -10.18 -7.97
N LYS A 202 10.58 -10.44 -6.72
CA LYS A 202 10.03 -11.74 -6.30
C LYS A 202 8.77 -12.13 -7.05
N ASN A 203 7.85 -11.18 -7.26
CA ASN A 203 6.64 -11.43 -8.04
C ASN A 203 6.97 -11.75 -9.51
N ILE A 204 7.94 -11.06 -10.08
CA ILE A 204 8.41 -11.29 -11.45
C ILE A 204 9.07 -12.68 -11.57
N GLU A 205 9.91 -13.09 -10.63
CA GLU A 205 10.49 -14.44 -10.62
C GLU A 205 9.41 -15.52 -10.66
N GLN A 206 8.35 -15.36 -9.85
CA GLN A 206 7.24 -16.32 -9.81
C GLN A 206 6.39 -16.32 -11.08
N LEU A 207 6.06 -15.14 -11.61
CA LEU A 207 5.16 -15.01 -12.76
C LEU A 207 5.79 -15.40 -14.09
N TYR A 208 7.09 -15.12 -14.26
CA TYR A 208 7.81 -15.31 -15.53
C TYR A 208 8.83 -16.45 -15.50
N HIS A 209 8.94 -17.15 -14.35
CA HIS A 209 9.87 -18.27 -14.17
C HIS A 209 11.32 -17.92 -14.51
N ILE A 210 11.75 -16.70 -14.17
CA ILE A 210 13.14 -16.25 -14.24
C ILE A 210 13.74 -16.20 -12.84
N HIS A 211 15.07 -16.14 -12.73
CA HIS A 211 15.76 -16.08 -11.45
C HIS A 211 16.81 -14.97 -11.47
N PHE A 212 16.76 -14.09 -10.49
CA PHE A 212 17.82 -13.12 -10.28
C PHE A 212 18.97 -13.75 -9.49
N LYS A 213 20.20 -13.50 -9.93
CA LYS A 213 21.41 -14.01 -9.27
C LYS A 213 21.54 -13.46 -7.85
N SER A 214 21.22 -12.19 -7.66
CA SER A 214 21.15 -11.56 -6.35
C SER A 214 20.21 -10.35 -6.41
N ILE A 215 19.54 -10.08 -5.29
CA ILE A 215 18.73 -8.89 -5.11
C ILE A 215 19.28 -8.16 -3.91
N GLY A 216 20.07 -7.09 -4.16
CA GLY A 216 20.59 -6.23 -3.12
C GLY A 216 19.49 -5.26 -2.66
N CYS A 217 18.93 -5.49 -1.47
CA CYS A 217 17.97 -4.58 -0.87
C CYS A 217 18.65 -3.58 0.05
N ARG A 218 18.36 -2.29 -0.14
CA ARG A 218 18.81 -1.19 0.72
C ARG A 218 17.58 -0.44 1.24
N PRO A 219 16.89 -0.96 2.25
CA PRO A 219 15.60 -0.41 2.71
C PRO A 219 15.69 1.01 3.25
N ASP A 220 16.86 1.39 3.76
CA ASP A 220 17.07 2.70 4.41
C ASP A 220 17.48 3.80 3.42
N ILE A 221 17.74 3.44 2.15
CA ILE A 221 18.20 4.39 1.15
C ILE A 221 17.00 4.91 0.36
N ARG A 222 16.93 6.22 0.21
CA ARG A 222 15.98 6.89 -0.67
C ARG A 222 16.23 6.46 -2.12
N ARG A 223 15.17 6.40 -2.91
CA ARG A 223 15.24 5.94 -4.31
C ARG A 223 16.19 6.76 -5.18
N ASP A 224 16.22 8.07 -5.01
CA ASP A 224 17.17 8.96 -5.68
C ASP A 224 18.63 8.58 -5.39
N MET A 225 18.92 8.18 -4.16
CA MET A 225 20.26 7.70 -3.78
C MET A 225 20.57 6.31 -4.37
N VAL A 226 19.56 5.44 -4.51
CA VAL A 226 19.75 4.15 -5.21
C VAL A 226 20.09 4.40 -6.67
N LEU A 227 19.38 5.28 -7.34
CA LEU A 227 19.64 5.66 -8.73
C LEU A 227 21.06 6.23 -8.91
N PHE A 228 21.51 7.05 -7.96
CA PHE A 228 22.89 7.55 -7.95
C PHE A 228 23.89 6.39 -7.77
N SER A 229 23.61 5.44 -6.87
CA SER A 229 24.48 4.28 -6.64
C SER A 229 24.63 3.38 -7.86
N LEU A 230 23.58 3.27 -8.70
CA LEU A 230 23.63 2.46 -9.93
C LEU A 230 24.70 2.95 -10.93
N GLN A 231 25.09 4.22 -10.89
CA GLN A 231 26.16 4.74 -11.75
C GLN A 231 27.53 4.14 -11.41
N TYR A 232 27.70 3.64 -10.20
CA TYR A 232 28.97 3.09 -9.69
C TYR A 232 28.96 1.58 -9.53
N GLU A 233 27.79 0.96 -9.63
CA GLU A 233 27.60 -0.48 -9.50
C GLU A 233 27.10 -1.01 -10.85
N SER A 234 27.72 -2.04 -11.41
CA SER A 234 27.27 -2.68 -12.66
C SER A 234 25.98 -3.49 -12.47
N ARG A 235 25.03 -2.97 -11.67
CA ARG A 235 23.75 -3.58 -11.36
C ARG A 235 22.64 -2.81 -12.03
N ALA A 236 21.48 -3.46 -12.14
CA ALA A 236 20.26 -2.88 -12.66
C ALA A 236 19.25 -2.64 -11.54
N MET A 237 18.29 -1.74 -11.78
CA MET A 237 17.14 -1.53 -10.88
C MET A 237 15.83 -1.79 -11.62
N LEU A 238 15.02 -2.68 -11.04
CA LEU A 238 13.65 -2.93 -11.50
C LEU A 238 12.68 -1.98 -10.76
N CYS A 239 11.84 -1.26 -11.50
CA CYS A 239 10.91 -0.28 -10.93
C CYS A 239 9.73 -0.02 -11.89
N TYR A 240 8.68 0.61 -11.39
CA TYR A 240 7.61 1.10 -12.26
C TYR A 240 7.95 2.48 -12.84
N GLU A 241 7.32 2.83 -13.96
CA GLU A 241 7.48 4.15 -14.61
C GLU A 241 7.18 5.30 -13.63
N SER A 242 6.11 5.18 -12.85
CA SER A 242 5.72 6.19 -11.85
C SER A 242 6.78 6.41 -10.78
N ASP A 243 7.60 5.41 -10.49
CA ASP A 243 8.64 5.48 -9.48
C ASP A 243 9.78 6.44 -9.84
N ILE A 244 10.01 6.63 -11.12
CA ILE A 244 11.16 7.36 -11.67
C ILE A 244 10.77 8.52 -12.61
N ALA A 245 9.48 8.75 -12.82
CA ALA A 245 8.98 9.75 -13.79
C ALA A 245 9.50 11.17 -13.53
N ALA A 246 9.78 11.53 -12.28
CA ALA A 246 10.28 12.86 -11.91
C ALA A 246 11.81 12.95 -11.90
N PHE A 247 12.52 11.85 -12.11
CA PHE A 247 13.98 11.84 -12.01
C PHE A 247 14.62 11.96 -13.39
N HIS A 248 15.48 12.95 -13.54
CA HIS A 248 16.42 13.03 -14.65
C HIS A 248 17.76 12.44 -14.20
N ILE A 249 18.19 11.35 -14.84
CA ILE A 249 19.33 10.59 -14.36
C ILE A 249 20.37 10.50 -15.47
N ASP A 250 21.36 11.38 -15.41
CA ASP A 250 22.52 11.30 -16.28
C ASP A 250 23.30 10.02 -16.01
N GLY A 251 23.78 9.38 -17.08
CA GLY A 251 24.59 8.16 -16.95
C GLY A 251 23.80 6.87 -16.83
N LEU A 252 22.46 6.92 -16.76
CA LEU A 252 21.60 5.74 -16.76
C LEU A 252 20.73 5.69 -18.02
N LYS A 253 20.32 4.49 -18.38
CA LYS A 253 19.30 4.22 -19.41
C LYS A 253 18.10 3.53 -18.79
N LYS A 254 16.91 3.89 -19.25
CA LYS A 254 15.64 3.29 -18.85
C LYS A 254 15.03 2.58 -20.05
N PHE A 255 14.53 1.38 -19.82
CA PHE A 255 13.76 0.60 -20.78
C PHE A 255 12.44 0.16 -20.16
N GLU A 256 11.34 0.35 -20.86
CA GLU A 256 10.11 -0.35 -20.58
C GLU A 256 10.29 -1.83 -20.97
N LEU A 257 9.98 -2.75 -20.05
CA LEU A 257 10.19 -4.17 -20.27
C LEU A 257 9.14 -4.75 -21.22
N LYS A 258 9.61 -5.40 -22.27
CA LYS A 258 8.75 -6.18 -23.18
C LYS A 258 8.40 -7.54 -22.59
N GLY A 259 7.21 -8.03 -22.94
CA GLY A 259 6.71 -9.33 -22.45
C GLY A 259 6.08 -9.27 -21.06
N VAL A 260 5.98 -8.10 -20.45
CA VAL A 260 5.31 -7.88 -19.16
C VAL A 260 4.05 -7.06 -19.38
N LYS A 261 2.95 -7.47 -18.74
CA LYS A 261 1.74 -6.65 -18.71
C LYS A 261 1.96 -5.47 -17.75
N PRO A 262 1.65 -4.23 -18.17
CA PRO A 262 1.66 -3.09 -17.25
C PRO A 262 0.78 -3.36 -16.04
N GLN A 263 1.23 -2.95 -14.85
CA GLN A 263 0.43 -3.10 -13.64
C GLN A 263 -0.63 -1.99 -13.58
N PRO A 264 -1.89 -2.31 -13.32
CA PRO A 264 -2.89 -1.29 -13.09
C PRO A 264 -2.55 -0.48 -11.82
N PHE A 265 -2.62 0.83 -11.95
CA PHE A 265 -2.59 1.75 -10.83
C PHE A 265 -4.02 2.14 -10.50
N VAL A 266 -4.45 1.93 -9.27
CA VAL A 266 -5.85 2.02 -8.87
C VAL A 266 -6.04 2.95 -7.68
N LEU A 267 -7.20 3.58 -7.65
CA LEU A 267 -7.71 4.27 -6.47
C LEU A 267 -8.63 3.32 -5.72
N MET A 268 -8.30 3.06 -4.48
CA MET A 268 -9.04 2.19 -3.58
C MET A 268 -9.78 3.01 -2.52
N GLU A 269 -10.99 2.60 -2.21
CA GLU A 269 -11.83 3.19 -1.18
C GLU A 269 -12.74 2.12 -0.55
N VAL A 270 -13.18 2.35 0.69
CA VAL A 270 -14.14 1.44 1.33
C VAL A 270 -15.51 1.58 0.68
N LYS A 271 -16.15 0.46 0.37
CA LYS A 271 -17.56 0.41 -0.13
C LYS A 271 -18.49 0.89 0.95
N VAL A 272 -19.28 1.91 0.66
CA VAL A 272 -20.29 2.45 1.55
C VAL A 272 -21.47 2.95 0.73
N ASP A 273 -22.69 2.83 1.27
CA ASP A 273 -23.92 3.20 0.55
C ASP A 273 -23.96 4.67 0.12
N LYS A 274 -23.43 5.56 0.95
CA LYS A 274 -23.47 7.00 0.68
C LYS A 274 -22.23 7.70 1.22
N LYS A 275 -21.38 8.18 0.32
CA LYS A 275 -20.21 8.99 0.67
C LYS A 275 -20.57 10.47 0.80
N PRO A 276 -19.89 11.20 1.69
CA PRO A 276 -19.95 12.65 1.76
C PRO A 276 -19.62 13.32 0.42
N GLU A 277 -20.25 14.45 0.14
CA GLU A 277 -20.04 15.15 -1.13
C GLU A 277 -18.57 15.57 -1.35
N PHE A 278 -17.90 16.02 -0.29
CA PHE A 278 -16.51 16.45 -0.39
C PHE A 278 -15.55 15.30 -0.78
N GLN A 279 -15.83 14.06 -0.33
CA GLN A 279 -15.07 12.88 -0.78
C GLN A 279 -15.35 12.59 -2.25
N ARG A 280 -16.61 12.61 -2.69
CA ARG A 280 -16.97 12.40 -4.10
C ARG A 280 -16.33 13.43 -5.02
N ARG A 281 -16.26 14.70 -4.60
CA ARG A 281 -15.57 15.77 -5.33
C ARG A 281 -14.08 15.46 -5.49
N MET A 282 -13.42 15.01 -4.40
CA MET A 282 -12.00 14.62 -4.48
C MET A 282 -11.79 13.43 -5.40
N LYS A 283 -12.58 12.37 -5.31
CA LYS A 283 -12.51 11.22 -6.24
C LYS A 283 -12.65 11.68 -7.69
N SER A 284 -13.69 12.46 -7.97
CA SER A 284 -13.92 12.98 -9.33
C SER A 284 -12.74 13.81 -9.83
N TYR A 285 -12.15 14.64 -8.97
CA TYR A 285 -11.01 15.46 -9.31
C TYR A 285 -9.76 14.63 -9.62
N LEU A 286 -9.46 13.63 -8.79
CA LEU A 286 -8.36 12.69 -9.02
C LEU A 286 -8.50 11.99 -10.38
N LEU A 287 -9.70 11.48 -10.68
CA LEU A 287 -9.96 10.75 -11.93
C LEU A 287 -9.93 11.63 -13.17
N THR A 288 -10.28 12.91 -13.06
CA THR A 288 -10.45 13.79 -14.25
C THR A 288 -9.29 14.74 -14.49
N LYS A 289 -8.53 15.07 -13.48
CA LYS A 289 -7.47 16.11 -13.54
C LYS A 289 -6.07 15.59 -13.26
N VAL A 290 -5.95 14.50 -12.51
CA VAL A 290 -4.65 13.95 -12.10
C VAL A 290 -4.29 12.73 -12.96
N TYR A 291 -5.18 11.78 -13.04
CA TYR A 291 -4.98 10.51 -13.74
C TYR A 291 -5.86 10.45 -15.00
N LYS A 292 -5.50 11.28 -15.96
CA LYS A 292 -6.18 11.35 -17.26
C LYS A 292 -5.48 10.50 -18.30
#